data_c0a0049cbb67aa9c1e80f37186e53a0a
#
_entry.id   c0a0049cbb67aa9c1e80f37186e53a0a
#
_cell.length_a   1.000
_cell.length_b   1.000
_cell.length_c   1.000
_cell.angle_alpha   90.00
_cell.angle_beta   90.00
_cell.angle_gamma   90.00
#
_symmetry.space_group_name_H-M   'P 1'
#
loop_
_entity.id
_entity.type
_entity.pdbx_description
1 polymer ?
#
loop_
_entity_poly.entity_id
_entity_poly.type
_entity_poly.pdbx_seq_one_letter_code
_entity_poly.pdbx_strand_id
1 'polypeptide(L)'
;MVENEEAALRAEIARLNKMVVALMNRAERAMSAQGSDFGLFQSTVILERQVQERTKALEAALQENEKINRAMQRAKEQLEQEKEEQRKLIRKLEESDKQLLQSEKLASIGQLAAGVAHDINNPIGFVNSNLGTLKNYANDLLRLIAAYEAVEPLLPASLPTEQLATLRKQIDLAYLREDIVSLIAESIDGTTRVRQIVQDLRDFSRTGQVDWAFADLHAGLESTINLVWNELKFKADVVREYGDLPLVECIPSQINQVFMNLLVNAAHAIAQHGTITLRSGREGDQVWISVTDTGIGISAEQLSKIFDPFFTTKPIGQGTGLGLSVSYGIINKHGGHIRVDSQPGQGTTMTISLPIKRVPEAIAP
;
A
#
# COMPACT_ATOMS: atom_id res chain seq x y z
N MET A 1 10.18 33.29 -32.29
CA MET A 1 11.29 34.18 -32.77
C MET A 1 11.75 33.77 -34.16
N VAL A 2 12.03 32.51 -34.40
CA VAL A 2 12.56 31.98 -35.69
C VAL A 2 11.58 32.14 -36.85
N GLU A 3 10.28 31.88 -36.65
CA GLU A 3 9.25 32.10 -37.71
C GLU A 3 9.15 33.56 -38.14
N ASN A 4 9.39 34.49 -37.22
CA ASN A 4 9.38 35.92 -37.53
C ASN A 4 10.61 36.34 -38.36
N GLU A 5 11.77 35.72 -38.13
CA GLU A 5 13.00 35.98 -38.92
C GLU A 5 12.87 35.41 -40.33
N GLU A 6 12.32 34.23 -40.49
CA GLU A 6 12.09 33.59 -41.78
C GLU A 6 11.07 34.38 -42.64
N ALA A 7 9.99 34.84 -42.00
CA ALA A 7 9.03 35.71 -42.66
C ALA A 7 9.64 37.06 -43.07
N ALA A 8 10.52 37.64 -42.26
CA ALA A 8 11.22 38.88 -42.57
C ALA A 8 12.20 38.69 -43.72
N LEU A 9 12.93 37.58 -43.78
CA LEU A 9 13.83 37.24 -44.91
C LEU A 9 13.08 37.05 -46.23
N ARG A 10 11.95 36.34 -46.22
CA ARG A 10 11.09 36.17 -47.41
C ARG A 10 10.50 37.49 -47.92
N ALA A 11 10.10 38.37 -46.99
CA ALA A 11 9.61 39.70 -47.31
C ALA A 11 10.71 40.57 -47.92
N GLU A 12 11.95 40.47 -47.44
CA GLU A 12 13.10 41.22 -48.00
C GLU A 12 13.51 40.73 -49.39
N ILE A 13 13.49 39.40 -49.63
CA ILE A 13 13.70 38.84 -50.97
C ILE A 13 12.62 39.38 -51.96
N ALA A 14 11.36 39.37 -51.57
CA ALA A 14 10.26 39.86 -52.37
C ALA A 14 10.39 41.37 -52.68
N ARG A 15 10.88 42.15 -51.69
CA ARG A 15 11.16 43.59 -51.83
C ARG A 15 12.30 43.84 -52.79
N LEU A 16 13.40 43.10 -52.66
CA LEU A 16 14.57 43.21 -53.56
C LEU A 16 14.20 42.86 -54.97
N ASN A 17 13.45 41.78 -55.22
CA ASN A 17 12.98 41.41 -56.54
C ASN A 17 12.08 42.47 -57.21
N LYS A 18 11.17 43.10 -56.42
CA LYS A 18 10.37 44.26 -56.90
C LYS A 18 11.24 45.44 -57.26
N MET A 19 12.30 45.70 -56.48
CA MET A 19 13.21 46.81 -56.71
C MET A 19 14.04 46.58 -58.02
N VAL A 20 14.51 45.37 -58.29
CA VAL A 20 15.15 44.96 -59.49
C VAL A 20 14.27 45.22 -60.73
N VAL A 21 13.03 44.74 -60.69
CA VAL A 21 12.09 44.93 -61.82
C VAL A 21 11.77 46.41 -61.98
N ALA A 22 11.66 47.21 -60.95
CA ALA A 22 11.43 48.65 -61.02
C ALA A 22 12.65 49.40 -61.62
N LEU A 23 13.87 49.00 -61.24
CA LEU A 23 15.12 49.56 -61.79
C LEU A 23 15.33 49.17 -63.26
N MET A 24 15.03 47.93 -63.66
CA MET A 24 15.07 47.48 -65.05
C MET A 24 14.09 48.30 -65.89
N ASN A 25 12.84 48.42 -65.47
CA ASN A 25 11.84 49.25 -66.18
C ASN A 25 12.21 50.73 -66.26
N ARG A 26 12.95 51.24 -65.25
CA ARG A 26 13.47 52.65 -65.30
C ARG A 26 14.65 52.80 -66.16
N ALA A 27 15.55 51.82 -66.24
CA ALA A 27 16.68 51.78 -67.15
C ALA A 27 16.21 51.67 -68.59
N GLU A 28 15.25 50.82 -68.93
CA GLU A 28 14.67 50.71 -70.27
C GLU A 28 14.00 52.03 -70.71
N ARG A 29 13.33 52.76 -69.86
CA ARG A 29 12.72 54.07 -70.15
C ARG A 29 13.80 55.15 -70.34
N ALA A 30 14.90 55.09 -69.59
CA ALA A 30 16.02 56.02 -69.72
C ALA A 30 16.83 55.78 -71.04
N MET A 31 16.92 54.54 -71.50
CA MET A 31 17.54 54.16 -72.77
C MET A 31 16.80 54.72 -73.98
N SER A 32 15.50 54.96 -73.89
CA SER A 32 14.67 55.50 -74.92
C SER A 32 14.71 57.03 -75.03
N ALA A 33 15.41 57.76 -74.14
CA ALA A 33 15.46 59.22 -74.06
C ALA A 33 16.90 59.73 -73.83
N GLN A 34 17.67 59.84 -74.96
CA GLN A 34 18.92 60.61 -75.15
C GLN A 34 20.25 60.08 -74.55
N GLY A 35 21.13 59.61 -75.35
CA GLY A 35 22.54 60.00 -75.68
C GLY A 35 23.61 59.99 -74.54
N SER A 36 23.43 59.42 -73.30
CA SER A 36 24.55 59.23 -72.38
C SER A 36 24.58 57.78 -71.76
N ASP A 37 24.45 56.83 -72.65
CA ASP A 37 23.95 55.48 -72.32
C ASP A 37 24.98 54.50 -71.76
N PHE A 38 26.26 54.71 -71.91
CA PHE A 38 27.26 53.71 -71.57
C PHE A 38 27.51 53.58 -70.04
N GLY A 39 27.51 54.70 -69.30
CA GLY A 39 27.73 54.74 -67.90
C GLY A 39 26.51 54.21 -67.05
N LEU A 40 25.30 54.51 -67.52
CA LEU A 40 24.07 54.02 -66.95
C LEU A 40 23.90 52.51 -67.21
N PHE A 41 24.22 52.01 -68.39
CA PHE A 41 24.19 50.60 -68.74
C PHE A 41 25.18 49.81 -67.89
N GLN A 42 26.45 50.27 -67.72
CA GLN A 42 27.42 49.60 -66.87
C GLN A 42 26.98 49.54 -65.42
N SER A 43 26.43 50.63 -64.87
CA SER A 43 25.94 50.63 -63.49
C SER A 43 24.73 49.72 -63.25
N THR A 44 23.85 49.62 -64.29
CA THR A 44 22.68 48.73 -64.23
C THR A 44 23.11 47.27 -64.22
N VAL A 45 24.05 46.87 -65.12
CA VAL A 45 24.59 45.51 -65.19
C VAL A 45 25.34 45.12 -63.89
N ILE A 46 26.10 46.03 -63.27
CA ILE A 46 26.80 45.80 -62.02
C ILE A 46 25.77 45.60 -60.86
N LEU A 47 24.74 46.45 -60.84
CA LEU A 47 23.69 46.37 -59.79
C LEU A 47 22.89 45.07 -59.96
N GLU A 48 22.51 44.70 -61.15
CA GLU A 48 21.81 43.45 -61.47
C GLU A 48 22.63 42.24 -61.03
N ARG A 49 23.93 42.22 -61.28
CA ARG A 49 24.84 41.18 -60.83
C ARG A 49 24.94 41.12 -59.28
N GLN A 50 25.07 42.27 -58.63
CA GLN A 50 25.12 42.33 -57.14
C GLN A 50 23.82 41.86 -56.51
N VAL A 51 22.66 42.20 -57.09
CA VAL A 51 21.37 41.75 -56.58
C VAL A 51 21.23 40.25 -56.78
N GLN A 52 21.61 39.70 -57.95
CA GLN A 52 21.60 38.26 -58.21
C GLN A 52 22.49 37.48 -57.20
N GLU A 53 23.74 37.97 -56.98
CA GLU A 53 24.65 37.36 -55.99
C GLU A 53 24.09 37.41 -54.56
N ARG A 54 23.50 38.53 -54.15
CA ARG A 54 22.86 38.70 -52.86
C ARG A 54 21.63 37.82 -52.70
N THR A 55 20.78 37.71 -53.72
CA THR A 55 19.60 36.87 -53.72
C THR A 55 19.98 35.38 -53.60
N LYS A 56 20.98 34.90 -54.34
CA LYS A 56 21.51 33.54 -54.24
C LYS A 56 22.10 33.26 -52.84
N ALA A 57 22.85 34.20 -52.29
CA ALA A 57 23.39 34.05 -50.90
C ALA A 57 22.29 34.01 -49.87
N LEU A 58 21.23 34.80 -50.04
CA LEU A 58 20.09 34.84 -49.13
C LEU A 58 19.26 33.54 -49.21
N GLU A 59 19.03 33.02 -50.40
CA GLU A 59 18.34 31.74 -50.64
C GLU A 59 19.12 30.57 -50.03
N ALA A 60 20.45 30.54 -50.17
CA ALA A 60 21.29 29.53 -49.55
C ALA A 60 21.25 29.60 -48.01
N ALA A 61 21.31 30.81 -47.44
CA ALA A 61 21.19 31.01 -46.00
C ALA A 61 19.82 30.61 -45.46
N LEU A 62 18.76 30.85 -46.22
CA LEU A 62 17.39 30.45 -45.87
C LEU A 62 17.24 28.93 -45.86
N GLN A 63 17.77 28.23 -46.85
CA GLN A 63 17.78 26.77 -46.92
C GLN A 63 18.56 26.14 -45.75
N GLU A 64 19.70 26.72 -45.37
CA GLU A 64 20.50 26.24 -44.27
C GLU A 64 19.78 26.46 -42.93
N ASN A 65 19.13 27.62 -42.75
CA ASN A 65 18.32 27.92 -41.57
C ASN A 65 17.13 26.96 -41.42
N GLU A 66 16.43 26.63 -42.55
CA GLU A 66 15.37 25.63 -42.55
C GLU A 66 15.86 24.24 -42.11
N LYS A 67 17.08 23.82 -42.55
CA LYS A 67 17.67 22.55 -42.13
C LYS A 67 17.99 22.54 -40.62
N ILE A 68 18.59 23.62 -40.13
CA ILE A 68 18.91 23.78 -38.69
C ILE A 68 17.63 23.74 -37.85
N ASN A 69 16.58 24.43 -38.26
CA ASN A 69 15.31 24.46 -37.57
C ASN A 69 14.65 23.08 -37.50
N ARG A 70 14.67 22.33 -38.61
CA ARG A 70 14.15 20.95 -38.62
C ARG A 70 14.97 20.01 -37.73
N ALA A 71 16.31 20.16 -37.70
CA ALA A 71 17.18 19.40 -36.82
C ALA A 71 16.93 19.74 -35.34
N MET A 72 16.80 21.04 -35.05
CA MET A 72 16.51 21.52 -33.69
C MET A 72 15.13 21.04 -33.15
N GLN A 73 14.12 21.04 -34.02
CA GLN A 73 12.79 20.52 -33.64
C GLN A 73 12.84 19.03 -33.33
N ARG A 74 13.53 18.22 -34.16
CA ARG A 74 13.71 16.79 -33.89
C ARG A 74 14.48 16.53 -32.59
N ALA A 75 15.55 17.27 -32.34
CA ALA A 75 16.31 17.16 -31.08
C ALA A 75 15.47 17.52 -29.85
N LYS A 76 14.61 18.53 -29.98
CA LYS A 76 13.67 18.90 -28.89
C LYS A 76 12.67 17.80 -28.61
N GLU A 77 12.07 17.20 -29.64
CA GLU A 77 11.13 16.08 -29.49
C GLU A 77 11.78 14.85 -28.83
N GLN A 78 13.01 14.51 -29.23
CA GLN A 78 13.80 13.45 -28.62
C GLN A 78 14.08 13.73 -27.15
N LEU A 79 14.49 14.95 -26.80
CA LEU A 79 14.78 15.35 -25.44
C LEU A 79 13.53 15.27 -24.54
N GLU A 80 12.36 15.63 -25.08
CA GLU A 80 11.10 15.49 -24.34
C GLU A 80 10.71 14.02 -24.08
N GLN A 81 10.94 13.14 -25.07
CA GLN A 81 10.74 11.70 -24.90
C GLN A 81 11.69 11.11 -23.85
N GLU A 82 12.99 11.43 -23.93
CA GLU A 82 13.97 10.97 -22.95
C GLU A 82 13.65 11.45 -21.52
N LYS A 83 13.21 12.70 -21.36
CA LYS A 83 12.77 13.23 -20.05
C LYS A 83 11.57 12.48 -19.48
N GLU A 84 10.61 12.13 -20.33
CA GLU A 84 9.44 11.38 -19.86
C GLU A 84 9.81 9.94 -19.47
N GLU A 85 10.71 9.29 -20.20
CA GLU A 85 11.25 7.99 -19.82
C GLU A 85 12.04 8.04 -18.51
N GLN A 86 12.89 9.05 -18.35
CA GLN A 86 13.61 9.26 -17.09
C GLN A 86 12.67 9.47 -15.91
N ARG A 87 11.60 10.23 -16.05
CA ARG A 87 10.60 10.42 -15.01
C ARG A 87 9.90 9.11 -14.60
N LYS A 88 9.60 8.26 -15.59
CA LYS A 88 9.01 6.93 -15.32
C LYS A 88 9.99 6.02 -14.57
N LEU A 89 11.26 6.05 -14.94
CA LEU A 89 12.31 5.28 -14.25
C LEU A 89 12.53 5.76 -12.82
N ILE A 90 12.58 7.08 -12.61
CA ILE A 90 12.72 7.66 -11.25
C ILE A 90 11.57 7.22 -10.35
N ARG A 91 10.31 7.30 -10.82
CA ARG A 91 9.16 6.83 -10.03
C ARG A 91 9.26 5.34 -9.66
N LYS A 92 9.66 4.49 -10.63
CA LYS A 92 9.87 3.07 -10.36
C LYS A 92 10.99 2.84 -9.33
N LEU A 93 12.06 3.62 -9.41
CA LEU A 93 13.17 3.54 -8.45
C LEU A 93 12.71 3.94 -7.05
N GLU A 94 11.98 5.06 -6.92
CA GLU A 94 11.42 5.52 -5.65
C GLU A 94 10.45 4.51 -5.02
N GLU A 95 9.62 3.85 -5.85
CA GLU A 95 8.75 2.77 -5.39
C GLU A 95 9.55 1.55 -4.92
N SER A 96 10.58 1.16 -5.67
CA SER A 96 11.45 0.05 -5.32
C SER A 96 12.24 0.32 -4.03
N ASP A 97 12.78 1.53 -3.86
CA ASP A 97 13.50 1.93 -2.64
C ASP A 97 12.60 1.90 -1.40
N LYS A 98 11.34 2.36 -1.54
CA LYS A 98 10.36 2.24 -0.46
C LYS A 98 10.09 0.79 -0.08
N GLN A 99 9.95 -0.09 -1.08
CA GLN A 99 9.75 -1.52 -0.85
C GLN A 99 10.96 -2.18 -0.18
N LEU A 100 12.17 -1.84 -0.61
CA LEU A 100 13.42 -2.33 0.00
C LEU A 100 13.55 -1.89 1.46
N LEU A 101 13.35 -0.61 1.76
CA LEU A 101 13.37 -0.08 3.13
C LEU A 101 12.35 -0.76 4.04
N GLN A 102 11.15 -1.01 3.52
CA GLN A 102 10.12 -1.72 4.26
C GLN A 102 10.49 -3.19 4.48
N SER A 103 11.04 -3.86 3.46
CA SER A 103 11.53 -5.24 3.57
C SER A 103 12.69 -5.36 4.56
N GLU A 104 13.64 -4.43 4.55
CA GLU A 104 14.78 -4.41 5.49
C GLU A 104 14.31 -4.17 6.94
N LYS A 105 13.37 -3.24 7.17
CA LYS A 105 12.74 -3.08 8.49
C LYS A 105 12.05 -4.35 8.96
N LEU A 106 11.31 -5.02 8.07
CA LEU A 106 10.62 -6.26 8.38
C LEU A 106 11.59 -7.40 8.69
N ALA A 107 12.69 -7.52 7.93
CA ALA A 107 13.73 -8.53 8.17
C ALA A 107 14.45 -8.29 9.50
N SER A 108 14.78 -7.05 9.83
CA SER A 108 15.41 -6.69 11.11
C SER A 108 14.52 -7.00 12.32
N ILE A 109 13.22 -6.63 12.22
CA ILE A 109 12.20 -6.98 13.24
C ILE A 109 12.07 -8.50 13.34
N GLY A 110 12.09 -9.22 12.21
CA GLY A 110 12.01 -10.66 12.18
C GLY A 110 13.15 -11.36 12.92
N GLN A 111 14.39 -10.96 12.73
CA GLN A 111 15.55 -11.54 13.42
C GLN A 111 15.51 -11.31 14.94
N LEU A 112 15.09 -10.12 15.39
CA LEU A 112 14.96 -9.81 16.81
C LEU A 112 13.77 -10.53 17.45
N ALA A 113 12.69 -10.69 16.68
CA ALA A 113 11.43 -11.24 17.16
C ALA A 113 11.52 -12.69 17.66
N ALA A 114 12.31 -13.54 17.00
CA ALA A 114 12.46 -14.94 17.39
C ALA A 114 13.09 -15.10 18.79
N GLY A 115 14.13 -14.32 19.10
CA GLY A 115 14.80 -14.34 20.40
C GLY A 115 13.92 -13.74 21.49
N VAL A 116 13.35 -12.56 21.24
CA VAL A 116 12.48 -11.86 22.19
C VAL A 116 11.21 -12.66 22.46
N ALA A 117 10.62 -13.31 21.45
CA ALA A 117 9.44 -14.15 21.63
C ALA A 117 9.70 -15.32 22.58
N HIS A 118 10.84 -15.98 22.47
CA HIS A 118 11.22 -17.07 23.39
C HIS A 118 11.36 -16.56 24.83
N ASP A 119 12.04 -15.43 25.02
CA ASP A 119 12.36 -14.88 26.34
C ASP A 119 11.13 -14.27 27.04
N ILE A 120 10.12 -13.83 26.29
CA ILE A 120 8.83 -13.36 26.83
C ILE A 120 7.86 -14.53 27.08
N ASN A 121 7.80 -15.55 26.23
CA ASN A 121 6.86 -16.66 26.39
C ASN A 121 7.12 -17.45 27.67
N ASN A 122 8.38 -17.59 28.11
CA ASN A 122 8.73 -18.32 29.33
C ASN A 122 8.13 -17.69 30.58
N PRO A 123 8.40 -16.41 30.95
CA PRO A 123 7.79 -15.80 32.13
C PRO A 123 6.25 -15.70 32.06
N ILE A 124 5.69 -15.41 30.86
CA ILE A 124 4.25 -15.37 30.64
C ILE A 124 3.62 -16.75 30.87
N GLY A 125 4.26 -17.82 30.43
CA GLY A 125 3.81 -19.20 30.72
C GLY A 125 3.72 -19.47 32.21
N PHE A 126 4.71 -19.06 33.00
CA PHE A 126 4.69 -19.18 34.48
C PHE A 126 3.56 -18.34 35.13
N VAL A 127 3.42 -17.07 34.68
CA VAL A 127 2.35 -16.18 35.19
C VAL A 127 0.97 -16.79 34.94
N ASN A 128 0.71 -17.28 33.74
CA ASN A 128 -0.57 -17.87 33.34
C ASN A 128 -0.87 -19.16 34.14
N SER A 129 0.14 -20.02 34.34
CA SER A 129 0.00 -21.21 35.19
C SER A 129 -0.33 -20.85 36.64
N ASN A 130 0.37 -19.86 37.22
CA ASN A 130 0.15 -19.40 38.57
C ASN A 130 -1.25 -18.78 38.76
N LEU A 131 -1.72 -17.99 37.78
CA LEU A 131 -3.07 -17.43 37.78
C LEU A 131 -4.15 -18.52 37.70
N GLY A 132 -3.93 -19.57 36.91
CA GLY A 132 -4.80 -20.74 36.84
C GLY A 132 -4.90 -21.46 38.18
N THR A 133 -3.78 -21.63 38.88
CA THR A 133 -3.74 -22.22 40.23
C THR A 133 -4.43 -21.32 41.26
N LEU A 134 -4.18 -20.00 41.22
CA LEU A 134 -4.81 -19.02 42.09
C LEU A 134 -6.33 -19.00 41.90
N LYS A 135 -6.81 -19.11 40.66
CA LYS A 135 -8.25 -19.24 40.37
C LYS A 135 -8.88 -20.43 41.05
N ASN A 136 -8.21 -21.59 41.02
CA ASN A 136 -8.70 -22.79 41.68
C ASN A 136 -8.73 -22.61 43.23
N TYR A 137 -7.67 -22.05 43.82
CA TYR A 137 -7.62 -21.77 45.25
C TYR A 137 -8.69 -20.78 45.68
N ALA A 138 -8.89 -19.70 44.91
CA ALA A 138 -9.95 -18.73 45.18
C ALA A 138 -11.33 -19.38 45.14
N ASN A 139 -11.64 -20.21 44.17
CA ASN A 139 -12.89 -20.94 44.05
C ASN A 139 -13.12 -21.89 45.25
N ASP A 140 -12.07 -22.62 45.65
CA ASP A 140 -12.17 -23.55 46.77
C ASP A 140 -12.41 -22.80 48.11
N LEU A 141 -11.72 -21.65 48.33
CA LEU A 141 -11.96 -20.79 49.48
C LEU A 141 -13.39 -20.21 49.50
N LEU A 142 -13.87 -19.75 48.33
CA LEU A 142 -15.23 -19.23 48.22
C LEU A 142 -16.30 -20.31 48.47
N ARG A 143 -16.05 -21.55 48.02
CA ARG A 143 -16.92 -22.70 48.33
C ARG A 143 -16.92 -23.03 49.83
N LEU A 144 -15.76 -22.98 50.49
CA LEU A 144 -15.64 -23.19 51.93
C LEU A 144 -16.40 -22.10 52.71
N ILE A 145 -16.23 -20.83 52.33
CA ILE A 145 -16.97 -19.71 52.93
C ILE A 145 -18.47 -19.89 52.77
N ALA A 146 -18.94 -20.28 51.55
CA ALA A 146 -20.36 -20.53 51.31
C ALA A 146 -20.90 -21.69 52.16
N ALA A 147 -20.10 -22.74 52.40
CA ALA A 147 -20.48 -23.83 53.30
C ALA A 147 -20.60 -23.37 54.75
N TYR A 148 -19.68 -22.53 55.24
CA TYR A 148 -19.77 -21.93 56.55
C TYR A 148 -21.01 -21.03 56.71
N GLU A 149 -21.30 -20.19 55.71
CA GLU A 149 -22.49 -19.33 55.68
C GLU A 149 -23.81 -20.15 55.76
N ALA A 150 -23.85 -21.30 55.07
CA ALA A 150 -25.02 -22.18 55.13
C ALA A 150 -25.29 -22.81 56.53
N VAL A 151 -24.26 -23.00 57.36
CA VAL A 151 -24.33 -23.55 58.64
C VAL A 151 -24.59 -22.49 59.76
N GLU A 152 -24.17 -21.22 59.45
CA GLU A 152 -24.28 -20.10 60.42
C GLU A 152 -25.69 -19.93 61.06
N PRO A 153 -26.81 -20.01 60.28
CA PRO A 153 -28.16 -19.92 60.86
C PRO A 153 -28.55 -21.07 61.79
N LEU A 154 -27.81 -22.18 61.77
CA LEU A 154 -28.06 -23.39 62.59
C LEU A 154 -27.29 -23.36 63.92
N LEU A 155 -26.43 -22.37 64.11
CA LEU A 155 -25.63 -22.25 65.33
C LEU A 155 -26.46 -21.71 66.48
N PRO A 156 -26.22 -22.18 67.75
CA PRO A 156 -26.91 -21.66 68.95
C PRO A 156 -26.66 -20.16 69.11
N ALA A 157 -27.72 -19.40 69.51
CA ALA A 157 -27.64 -17.95 69.73
C ALA A 157 -26.65 -17.55 70.85
N SER A 158 -26.07 -18.47 71.55
CA SER A 158 -25.08 -18.27 72.64
C SER A 158 -23.63 -18.09 72.08
N LEU A 159 -23.40 -18.27 70.77
CA LEU A 159 -22.08 -18.09 70.17
C LEU A 159 -21.86 -16.61 69.78
N PRO A 160 -20.63 -16.07 69.94
CA PRO A 160 -20.33 -14.66 69.63
C PRO A 160 -20.25 -14.43 68.10
N THR A 161 -21.40 -14.43 67.40
CA THR A 161 -21.49 -14.20 65.94
C THR A 161 -21.37 -12.74 65.58
N GLU A 162 -21.45 -11.78 66.53
CA GLU A 162 -21.28 -10.34 66.25
C GLU A 162 -19.93 -9.99 65.75
N GLN A 163 -18.85 -10.65 66.17
CA GLN A 163 -17.50 -10.42 65.66
C GLN A 163 -17.37 -10.85 64.15
N LEU A 164 -18.01 -11.97 63.81
CA LEU A 164 -18.04 -12.47 62.44
C LEU A 164 -18.83 -11.53 61.49
N ALA A 165 -19.99 -11.04 61.93
CA ALA A 165 -20.82 -10.10 61.24
C ALA A 165 -20.10 -8.76 61.05
N THR A 166 -19.34 -8.28 61.99
CA THR A 166 -18.54 -7.08 61.93
C THR A 166 -17.39 -7.26 60.94
N LEU A 167 -16.67 -8.38 60.97
CA LEU A 167 -15.58 -8.69 60.06
C LEU A 167 -16.08 -8.80 58.62
N ARG A 168 -17.20 -9.45 58.36
CA ARG A 168 -17.84 -9.56 57.03
C ARG A 168 -18.18 -8.20 56.44
N LYS A 169 -18.66 -7.25 57.25
CA LYS A 169 -18.93 -5.89 56.85
C LYS A 169 -17.63 -5.10 56.58
N GLN A 170 -16.60 -5.27 57.42
CA GLN A 170 -15.33 -4.58 57.26
C GLN A 170 -14.60 -4.97 55.99
N ILE A 171 -14.61 -6.26 55.62
CA ILE A 171 -13.94 -6.74 54.38
C ILE A 171 -14.83 -6.69 53.17
N ASP A 172 -16.10 -6.28 53.26
CA ASP A 172 -17.10 -6.32 52.20
C ASP A 172 -17.03 -7.63 51.38
N LEU A 173 -17.39 -8.72 52.06
CA LEU A 173 -17.25 -10.07 51.53
C LEU A 173 -18.01 -10.27 50.21
N ALA A 174 -19.13 -9.54 50.02
CA ALA A 174 -19.91 -9.61 48.78
C ALA A 174 -19.14 -9.03 47.60
N TYR A 175 -18.53 -7.85 47.78
CA TYR A 175 -17.66 -7.24 46.78
C TYR A 175 -16.43 -8.11 46.48
N LEU A 176 -15.75 -8.59 47.51
CA LEU A 176 -14.58 -9.46 47.37
C LEU A 176 -14.85 -10.73 46.55
N ARG A 177 -16.04 -11.31 46.69
CA ARG A 177 -16.44 -12.50 45.92
C ARG A 177 -16.47 -12.25 44.41
N GLU A 178 -17.04 -11.15 44.03
CA GLU A 178 -17.17 -10.78 42.62
C GLU A 178 -15.82 -10.27 42.05
N ASP A 179 -15.14 -9.42 42.83
CA ASP A 179 -13.91 -8.76 42.38
C ASP A 179 -12.74 -9.72 42.22
N ILE A 180 -12.52 -10.67 43.11
CA ILE A 180 -11.39 -11.62 43.01
C ILE A 180 -11.51 -12.53 41.77
N VAL A 181 -12.72 -12.91 41.41
CA VAL A 181 -12.97 -13.73 40.21
C VAL A 181 -12.73 -12.91 38.98
N SER A 182 -13.18 -11.65 38.95
CA SER A 182 -12.98 -10.71 37.86
C SER A 182 -11.50 -10.37 37.66
N LEU A 183 -10.78 -10.01 38.73
CA LEU A 183 -9.34 -9.70 38.69
C LEU A 183 -8.51 -10.87 38.15
N ILE A 184 -8.80 -12.10 38.56
CA ILE A 184 -8.09 -13.27 38.05
C ILE A 184 -8.43 -13.51 36.59
N ALA A 185 -9.69 -13.36 36.18
CA ALA A 185 -10.12 -13.52 34.80
C ALA A 185 -9.45 -12.48 33.88
N GLU A 186 -9.44 -11.22 34.28
CA GLU A 186 -8.78 -10.12 33.53
C GLU A 186 -7.27 -10.32 33.41
N SER A 187 -6.64 -10.83 34.49
CA SER A 187 -5.20 -11.13 34.51
C SER A 187 -4.86 -12.27 33.54
N ILE A 188 -5.67 -13.33 33.52
CA ILE A 188 -5.52 -14.46 32.56
C ILE A 188 -5.72 -13.97 31.11
N ASP A 189 -6.71 -13.13 30.88
CA ASP A 189 -6.97 -12.55 29.57
C ASP A 189 -5.78 -11.67 29.11
N GLY A 190 -5.23 -10.83 29.98
CA GLY A 190 -4.06 -10.03 29.75
C GLY A 190 -2.82 -10.86 29.35
N THR A 191 -2.54 -11.95 30.11
CA THR A 191 -1.41 -12.85 29.78
C THR A 191 -1.62 -13.63 28.50
N THR A 192 -2.86 -14.00 28.20
CA THR A 192 -3.22 -14.67 26.95
C THR A 192 -2.98 -13.75 25.76
N ARG A 193 -3.33 -12.46 25.88
CA ARG A 193 -3.04 -11.44 24.85
C ARG A 193 -1.55 -11.27 24.61
N VAL A 194 -0.73 -11.17 25.65
CA VAL A 194 0.72 -11.06 25.50
C VAL A 194 1.28 -12.28 24.77
N ARG A 195 0.82 -13.49 25.13
CA ARG A 195 1.21 -14.72 24.42
C ARG A 195 0.84 -14.69 22.94
N GLN A 196 -0.35 -14.17 22.61
CA GLN A 196 -0.76 -14.04 21.21
C GLN A 196 0.13 -13.06 20.45
N ILE A 197 0.43 -11.89 21.02
CA ILE A 197 1.33 -10.89 20.41
C ILE A 197 2.71 -11.51 20.15
N VAL A 198 3.24 -12.25 21.10
CA VAL A 198 4.54 -12.90 20.99
C VAL A 198 4.52 -14.03 19.94
N GLN A 199 3.40 -14.76 19.84
CA GLN A 199 3.23 -15.78 18.80
C GLN A 199 3.17 -15.14 17.41
N ASP A 200 2.38 -14.07 17.24
CA ASP A 200 2.28 -13.32 15.99
C ASP A 200 3.66 -12.79 15.55
N LEU A 201 4.44 -12.28 16.50
CA LEU A 201 5.80 -11.81 16.30
C LEU A 201 6.76 -12.93 15.88
N ARG A 202 6.64 -14.13 16.50
CA ARG A 202 7.41 -15.31 16.18
C ARG A 202 7.06 -15.86 14.79
N ASP A 203 5.77 -15.89 14.45
CA ASP A 203 5.31 -16.37 13.15
C ASP A 203 5.74 -15.41 12.03
N PHE A 204 5.78 -14.11 12.32
CA PHE A 204 6.40 -13.11 11.47
C PHE A 204 7.91 -13.36 11.25
N SER A 205 8.64 -13.77 12.28
CA SER A 205 10.09 -14.04 12.23
C SER A 205 10.44 -15.37 11.56
N ARG A 206 9.53 -16.34 11.52
CA ARG A 206 9.79 -17.65 10.93
C ARG A 206 9.80 -17.60 9.42
N THR A 207 10.95 -17.31 8.83
CA THR A 207 11.32 -17.63 7.45
C THR A 207 11.72 -19.11 7.26
N GLY A 208 11.37 -19.99 8.22
CA GLY A 208 11.74 -21.40 8.20
C GLY A 208 10.97 -22.17 7.12
N GLN A 209 11.70 -23.15 6.52
CA GLN A 209 11.27 -24.13 5.52
C GLN A 209 9.77 -24.48 5.57
N VAL A 210 9.02 -23.89 4.67
CA VAL A 210 7.62 -24.24 4.43
C VAL A 210 7.54 -24.56 2.95
N ASP A 211 7.11 -25.76 2.66
CA ASP A 211 7.12 -26.29 1.28
C ASP A 211 6.13 -25.51 0.41
N TRP A 212 6.61 -25.07 -0.74
CA TRP A 212 5.78 -24.57 -1.81
C TRP A 212 4.98 -25.71 -2.39
N ALA A 213 3.69 -25.52 -2.56
CA ALA A 213 2.78 -26.51 -3.12
C ALA A 213 1.71 -25.85 -3.99
N PHE A 214 1.19 -26.59 -4.94
CA PHE A 214 -0.03 -26.18 -5.65
C PHE A 214 -1.24 -26.37 -4.72
N ALA A 215 -1.92 -25.27 -4.39
CA ALA A 215 -3.04 -25.26 -3.47
C ALA A 215 -4.29 -24.64 -4.09
N ASP A 216 -5.44 -25.15 -3.66
CA ASP A 216 -6.74 -24.55 -3.90
C ASP A 216 -6.97 -23.42 -2.88
N LEU A 217 -6.98 -22.17 -3.36
CA LEU A 217 -7.15 -21.01 -2.51
C LEU A 217 -8.57 -20.90 -1.94
N HIS A 218 -9.59 -21.39 -2.65
CA HIS A 218 -10.95 -21.42 -2.11
C HIS A 218 -11.08 -22.39 -0.93
N ALA A 219 -10.50 -23.58 -1.05
CA ALA A 219 -10.47 -24.54 0.05
C ALA A 219 -9.76 -23.97 1.29
N GLY A 220 -8.64 -23.24 1.08
CA GLY A 220 -7.93 -22.53 2.15
C GLY A 220 -8.76 -21.43 2.78
N LEU A 221 -9.46 -20.62 1.98
CA LEU A 221 -10.32 -19.55 2.44
C LEU A 221 -11.52 -20.07 3.23
N GLU A 222 -12.22 -21.11 2.75
CA GLU A 222 -13.34 -21.74 3.47
C GLU A 222 -12.89 -22.36 4.79
N SER A 223 -11.75 -23.06 4.79
CA SER A 223 -11.16 -23.58 6.04
C SER A 223 -10.89 -22.46 7.04
N THR A 224 -10.39 -21.33 6.57
CA THR A 224 -10.11 -20.16 7.41
C THR A 224 -11.40 -19.52 7.93
N ILE A 225 -12.44 -19.37 7.09
CA ILE A 225 -13.76 -18.88 7.53
C ILE A 225 -14.32 -19.75 8.67
N ASN A 226 -14.25 -21.08 8.51
CA ASN A 226 -14.71 -22.00 9.54
C ASN A 226 -13.94 -21.82 10.88
N LEU A 227 -12.62 -21.58 10.80
CA LEU A 227 -11.78 -21.35 11.96
C LEU A 227 -12.18 -20.06 12.72
N VAL A 228 -12.43 -18.97 11.97
CA VAL A 228 -12.77 -17.66 12.55
C VAL A 228 -14.28 -17.43 12.65
N TRP A 229 -15.12 -18.46 12.42
CA TRP A 229 -16.57 -18.33 12.39
C TRP A 229 -17.16 -17.69 13.65
N ASN A 230 -16.59 -17.96 14.82
CA ASN A 230 -17.04 -17.37 16.07
C ASN A 230 -16.88 -15.84 16.12
N GLU A 231 -15.90 -15.29 15.42
CA GLU A 231 -15.69 -13.84 15.29
C GLU A 231 -16.64 -13.22 14.24
N LEU A 232 -17.03 -14.02 13.22
CA LEU A 232 -17.84 -13.54 12.09
C LEU A 232 -19.34 -13.58 12.38
N LYS A 233 -19.83 -14.71 12.93
CA LYS A 233 -21.27 -15.05 13.00
C LYS A 233 -22.17 -14.03 13.70
N PHE A 234 -21.61 -13.24 14.64
CA PHE A 234 -22.33 -12.20 15.37
C PHE A 234 -22.11 -10.80 14.79
N LYS A 235 -21.25 -10.67 13.80
CA LYS A 235 -20.81 -9.39 13.23
C LYS A 235 -21.23 -9.19 11.78
N ALA A 236 -21.27 -10.26 10.97
CA ALA A 236 -21.50 -10.12 9.56
C ALA A 236 -22.12 -11.36 8.90
N ASP A 237 -22.90 -11.11 7.86
CA ASP A 237 -23.26 -12.11 6.85
C ASP A 237 -22.12 -12.26 5.86
N VAL A 238 -21.66 -13.51 5.63
CA VAL A 238 -20.56 -13.79 4.70
C VAL A 238 -21.14 -14.20 3.34
N VAL A 239 -20.98 -13.30 2.36
CA VAL A 239 -21.42 -13.50 0.95
C VAL A 239 -20.22 -13.98 0.14
N ARG A 240 -20.43 -15.03 -0.66
CA ARG A 240 -19.43 -15.67 -1.51
C ARG A 240 -19.76 -15.46 -2.96
N GLU A 241 -18.89 -14.78 -3.69
CA GLU A 241 -18.98 -14.50 -5.13
C GLU A 241 -17.68 -14.95 -5.80
N TYR A 242 -17.44 -16.25 -5.76
CA TYR A 242 -16.20 -16.84 -6.26
C TYR A 242 -16.22 -17.00 -7.78
N GLY A 243 -15.14 -16.55 -8.43
CA GLY A 243 -14.83 -16.91 -9.81
C GLY A 243 -14.09 -18.23 -9.91
N ASP A 244 -13.75 -18.65 -11.12
CA ASP A 244 -12.97 -19.86 -11.35
C ASP A 244 -11.46 -19.58 -11.13
N LEU A 245 -10.82 -20.34 -10.23
CA LEU A 245 -9.40 -20.22 -9.91
C LEU A 245 -8.66 -21.53 -10.21
N PRO A 246 -7.51 -21.47 -10.87
CA PRO A 246 -6.60 -22.62 -10.96
C PRO A 246 -5.92 -22.87 -9.60
N LEU A 247 -5.27 -24.02 -9.46
CA LEU A 247 -4.33 -24.25 -8.37
C LEU A 247 -3.17 -23.24 -8.46
N VAL A 248 -2.80 -22.69 -7.32
CA VAL A 248 -1.76 -21.65 -7.20
C VAL A 248 -0.57 -22.20 -6.45
N GLU A 249 0.63 -22.01 -7.00
CA GLU A 249 1.87 -22.38 -6.34
C GLU A 249 2.19 -21.40 -5.22
N CYS A 250 1.98 -21.83 -3.98
CA CYS A 250 2.13 -20.98 -2.79
C CYS A 250 2.55 -21.79 -1.56
N ILE A 251 2.70 -21.13 -0.45
CA ILE A 251 2.82 -21.73 0.88
C ILE A 251 1.44 -21.66 1.55
N PRO A 252 0.65 -22.75 1.58
CA PRO A 252 -0.77 -22.69 1.96
C PRO A 252 -1.01 -22.12 3.37
N SER A 253 -0.17 -22.48 4.33
CA SER A 253 -0.30 -21.99 5.71
C SER A 253 -0.12 -20.47 5.80
N GLN A 254 0.79 -19.89 5.02
CA GLN A 254 1.02 -18.44 4.98
C GLN A 254 -0.14 -17.70 4.31
N ILE A 255 -0.66 -18.24 3.23
CA ILE A 255 -1.83 -17.65 2.56
C ILE A 255 -3.08 -17.73 3.45
N ASN A 256 -3.29 -18.84 4.14
CA ASN A 256 -4.39 -18.95 5.12
C ASN A 256 -4.24 -17.95 6.28
N GLN A 257 -3.01 -17.65 6.70
CA GLN A 257 -2.76 -16.59 7.69
C GLN A 257 -3.16 -15.21 7.15
N VAL A 258 -2.88 -14.91 5.88
CA VAL A 258 -3.37 -13.67 5.25
C VAL A 258 -4.88 -13.62 5.27
N PHE A 259 -5.56 -14.69 4.85
CA PHE A 259 -7.04 -14.76 4.88
C PHE A 259 -7.59 -14.52 6.28
N MET A 260 -7.02 -15.17 7.29
CA MET A 260 -7.42 -14.98 8.68
C MET A 260 -7.30 -13.52 9.11
N ASN A 261 -6.17 -12.87 8.83
CA ASN A 261 -5.96 -11.47 9.19
C ASN A 261 -6.96 -10.54 8.50
N LEU A 262 -7.25 -10.76 7.21
CA LEU A 262 -8.22 -9.95 6.47
C LEU A 262 -9.64 -10.14 7.00
N LEU A 263 -10.07 -11.37 7.23
CA LEU A 263 -11.41 -11.70 7.74
C LEU A 263 -11.66 -11.14 9.15
N VAL A 264 -10.71 -11.32 10.06
CA VAL A 264 -10.78 -10.79 11.43
C VAL A 264 -10.78 -9.26 11.42
N ASN A 265 -9.99 -8.63 10.57
CA ASN A 265 -10.00 -7.17 10.44
C ASN A 265 -11.33 -6.66 9.88
N ALA A 266 -11.92 -7.31 8.89
CA ALA A 266 -13.23 -7.00 8.34
C ALA A 266 -14.32 -7.11 9.42
N ALA A 267 -14.34 -8.20 10.21
CA ALA A 267 -15.28 -8.37 11.31
C ALA A 267 -15.15 -7.28 12.40
N HIS A 268 -13.91 -6.90 12.73
CA HIS A 268 -13.66 -5.84 13.72
C HIS A 268 -14.01 -4.44 13.21
N ALA A 269 -13.97 -4.20 11.90
CA ALA A 269 -14.38 -2.92 11.31
C ALA A 269 -15.90 -2.72 11.34
N ILE A 270 -16.68 -3.79 11.47
CA ILE A 270 -18.14 -3.74 11.55
C ILE A 270 -18.58 -3.50 13.00
N ALA A 271 -19.24 -2.37 13.24
CA ALA A 271 -19.62 -1.96 14.59
C ALA A 271 -20.72 -2.84 15.21
N GLN A 272 -21.83 -3.04 14.51
CA GLN A 272 -22.97 -3.85 14.97
C GLN A 272 -23.15 -5.11 14.12
N HIS A 273 -23.79 -4.98 12.98
CA HIS A 273 -23.99 -6.07 12.01
C HIS A 273 -23.81 -5.51 10.60
N GLY A 274 -23.16 -6.29 9.72
CA GLY A 274 -22.88 -5.87 8.35
C GLY A 274 -22.68 -7.05 7.42
N THR A 275 -22.00 -6.82 6.32
CA THR A 275 -21.74 -7.86 5.31
C THR A 275 -20.24 -7.92 5.01
N ILE A 276 -19.71 -9.13 4.91
CA ILE A 276 -18.38 -9.40 4.39
C ILE A 276 -18.55 -10.15 3.06
N THR A 277 -18.18 -9.51 1.97
CA THR A 277 -18.26 -10.09 0.62
C THR A 277 -16.90 -10.59 0.17
N LEU A 278 -16.82 -11.84 -0.22
CA LEU A 278 -15.63 -12.51 -0.72
C LEU A 278 -15.76 -12.70 -2.22
N ARG A 279 -14.83 -12.12 -2.97
CA ARG A 279 -14.76 -12.27 -4.42
C ARG A 279 -13.42 -12.83 -4.83
N SER A 280 -13.41 -13.55 -5.92
CA SER A 280 -12.19 -14.07 -6.50
C SER A 280 -12.28 -14.08 -8.02
N GLY A 281 -11.14 -14.06 -8.68
CA GLY A 281 -11.07 -14.13 -10.12
C GLY A 281 -9.64 -14.30 -10.62
N ARG A 282 -9.53 -14.48 -11.93
CA ARG A 282 -8.26 -14.63 -12.63
C ARG A 282 -8.08 -13.50 -13.63
N GLU A 283 -6.87 -12.96 -13.70
CA GLU A 283 -6.48 -11.98 -14.71
C GLU A 283 -5.12 -12.38 -15.31
N GLY A 284 -5.14 -12.98 -16.51
CA GLY A 284 -3.93 -13.49 -17.15
C GLY A 284 -3.27 -14.60 -16.34
N ASP A 285 -2.02 -14.38 -15.93
CA ASP A 285 -1.21 -15.30 -15.11
C ASP A 285 -1.28 -15.01 -13.61
N GLN A 286 -2.21 -14.14 -13.21
CA GLN A 286 -2.47 -13.83 -11.80
C GLN A 286 -3.87 -14.24 -11.38
N VAL A 287 -4.01 -14.58 -10.11
CA VAL A 287 -5.30 -14.73 -9.44
C VAL A 287 -5.45 -13.61 -8.43
N TRP A 288 -6.69 -13.20 -8.18
CA TRP A 288 -6.98 -12.22 -7.13
C TRP A 288 -8.11 -12.72 -6.24
N ILE A 289 -8.03 -12.38 -4.96
CA ILE A 289 -9.08 -12.57 -3.95
C ILE A 289 -9.30 -11.25 -3.24
N SER A 290 -10.56 -10.84 -3.10
CA SER A 290 -10.94 -9.64 -2.37
C SER A 290 -11.84 -9.96 -1.19
N VAL A 291 -11.61 -9.26 -0.10
CA VAL A 291 -12.43 -9.23 1.11
C VAL A 291 -12.98 -7.82 1.25
N THR A 292 -14.28 -7.66 1.11
CA THR A 292 -14.98 -6.38 1.22
C THR A 292 -15.86 -6.39 2.46
N ASP A 293 -15.69 -5.44 3.37
CA ASP A 293 -16.54 -5.22 4.53
C ASP A 293 -17.39 -3.95 4.38
N THR A 294 -18.50 -3.90 5.10
CA THR A 294 -19.36 -2.71 5.22
C THR A 294 -19.13 -1.97 6.55
N GLY A 295 -17.89 -1.99 7.02
CA GLY A 295 -17.49 -1.40 8.29
C GLY A 295 -17.25 0.11 8.25
N ILE A 296 -16.53 0.60 9.27
CA ILE A 296 -16.24 2.04 9.45
C ILE A 296 -15.32 2.64 8.39
N GLY A 297 -14.64 1.82 7.61
CA GLY A 297 -13.65 2.26 6.62
C GLY A 297 -12.38 2.86 7.24
N ILE A 298 -11.49 3.32 6.36
CA ILE A 298 -10.14 3.82 6.71
C ILE A 298 -9.97 5.19 6.07
N SER A 299 -9.44 6.16 6.83
CA SER A 299 -9.15 7.50 6.29
C SER A 299 -7.91 7.51 5.40
N ALA A 300 -7.81 8.50 4.49
CA ALA A 300 -6.68 8.64 3.57
C ALA A 300 -5.32 8.77 4.31
N GLU A 301 -5.32 9.42 5.49
CA GLU A 301 -4.12 9.55 6.32
C GLU A 301 -3.66 8.21 6.90
N GLN A 302 -4.61 7.35 7.27
CA GLN A 302 -4.34 6.03 7.83
C GLN A 302 -3.92 5.04 6.75
N LEU A 303 -4.49 5.12 5.53
CA LEU A 303 -4.16 4.22 4.41
C LEU A 303 -2.66 4.13 4.13
N SER A 304 -1.92 5.23 4.31
CA SER A 304 -0.47 5.25 4.12
C SER A 304 0.32 4.48 5.19
N LYS A 305 -0.31 4.14 6.34
CA LYS A 305 0.33 3.56 7.52
C LYS A 305 -0.19 2.18 7.91
N ILE A 306 -1.26 1.69 7.27
CA ILE A 306 -1.90 0.41 7.68
C ILE A 306 -0.98 -0.80 7.58
N PHE A 307 0.07 -0.73 6.77
CA PHE A 307 1.07 -1.78 6.63
C PHE A 307 2.31 -1.56 7.51
N ASP A 308 2.36 -0.44 8.26
CA ASP A 308 3.46 -0.22 9.20
C ASP A 308 3.32 -1.17 10.39
N PRO A 309 4.40 -1.85 10.82
CA PRO A 309 4.36 -2.70 12.00
C PRO A 309 3.92 -1.92 13.24
N PHE A 310 3.07 -2.54 14.06
CA PHE A 310 2.48 -1.99 15.29
C PHE A 310 1.48 -0.84 15.08
N PHE A 311 1.19 -0.45 13.84
CA PHE A 311 0.14 0.54 13.60
C PHE A 311 -1.24 -0.08 13.83
N THR A 312 -2.04 0.56 14.69
CA THR A 312 -3.41 0.15 14.97
C THR A 312 -4.26 1.36 15.33
N THR A 313 -5.52 1.35 14.91
CA THR A 313 -6.57 2.31 15.29
C THR A 313 -7.48 1.75 16.39
N LYS A 314 -7.26 0.49 16.80
CA LYS A 314 -8.03 -0.16 17.85
C LYS A 314 -7.56 0.31 19.24
N PRO A 315 -8.45 0.29 20.26
CA PRO A 315 -8.06 0.60 21.63
C PRO A 315 -6.88 -0.25 22.12
N ILE A 316 -6.13 0.28 23.08
CA ILE A 316 -4.98 -0.41 23.68
C ILE A 316 -5.39 -1.82 24.12
N GLY A 317 -4.67 -2.83 23.65
CA GLY A 317 -4.92 -4.24 23.96
C GLY A 317 -5.90 -4.98 23.05
N GLN A 318 -6.54 -4.32 22.08
CA GLN A 318 -7.47 -4.96 21.13
C GLN A 318 -6.88 -5.16 19.71
N GLY A 319 -5.68 -4.64 19.46
CA GLY A 319 -4.98 -4.82 18.19
C GLY A 319 -3.48 -4.85 18.37
N THR A 320 -2.82 -5.84 17.79
CA THR A 320 -1.35 -5.97 17.80
C THR A 320 -0.68 -5.02 16.82
N GLY A 321 -1.41 -4.56 15.79
CA GLY A 321 -0.87 -3.78 14.68
C GLY A 321 0.08 -4.58 13.77
N LEU A 322 0.19 -5.91 13.95
CA LEU A 322 1.08 -6.76 13.17
C LEU A 322 0.38 -7.48 12.02
N GLY A 323 -0.93 -7.69 12.08
CA GLY A 323 -1.64 -8.54 11.12
C GLY A 323 -1.48 -8.10 9.67
N LEU A 324 -1.66 -6.81 9.34
CA LEU A 324 -1.54 -6.32 7.98
C LEU A 324 -0.09 -6.24 7.49
N SER A 325 0.86 -5.90 8.37
CA SER A 325 2.30 -5.91 8.02
C SER A 325 2.80 -7.32 7.72
N VAL A 326 2.36 -8.33 8.49
CA VAL A 326 2.60 -9.76 8.24
C VAL A 326 2.00 -10.18 6.90
N SER A 327 0.74 -9.81 6.64
CA SER A 327 0.07 -10.12 5.38
C SER A 327 0.79 -9.53 4.18
N TYR A 328 1.27 -8.29 4.28
CA TYR A 328 2.07 -7.63 3.26
C TYR A 328 3.37 -8.37 2.98
N GLY A 329 4.11 -8.77 4.03
CA GLY A 329 5.34 -9.55 3.90
C GLY A 329 5.12 -10.92 3.25
N ILE A 330 4.04 -11.62 3.62
CA ILE A 330 3.68 -12.91 3.04
C ILE A 330 3.37 -12.77 1.54
N ILE A 331 2.53 -11.82 1.17
CA ILE A 331 2.12 -11.64 -0.24
C ILE A 331 3.29 -11.21 -1.10
N ASN A 332 4.16 -10.31 -0.62
CA ASN A 332 5.38 -9.93 -1.33
C ASN A 332 6.32 -11.12 -1.54
N LYS A 333 6.50 -11.98 -0.53
CA LYS A 333 7.29 -13.22 -0.64
C LYS A 333 6.75 -14.16 -1.73
N HIS A 334 5.46 -14.11 -1.99
CA HIS A 334 4.81 -14.89 -3.06
C HIS A 334 4.82 -14.18 -4.42
N GLY A 335 5.49 -13.01 -4.55
CA GLY A 335 5.52 -12.21 -5.78
C GLY A 335 4.17 -11.55 -6.12
N GLY A 336 3.32 -11.41 -5.12
CA GLY A 336 2.00 -10.79 -5.23
C GLY A 336 1.96 -9.36 -4.72
N HIS A 337 0.74 -8.78 -4.67
CA HIS A 337 0.50 -7.45 -4.08
C HIS A 337 -0.82 -7.40 -3.33
N ILE A 338 -0.90 -6.44 -2.38
CA ILE A 338 -2.13 -6.10 -1.67
C ILE A 338 -2.56 -4.70 -2.10
N ARG A 339 -3.80 -4.59 -2.55
CA ARG A 339 -4.46 -3.31 -2.82
C ARG A 339 -5.57 -3.08 -1.79
N VAL A 340 -5.72 -1.82 -1.37
CA VAL A 340 -6.74 -1.40 -0.42
C VAL A 340 -7.52 -0.23 -1.01
N ASP A 341 -8.83 -0.41 -1.10
CA ASP A 341 -9.79 0.63 -1.48
C ASP A 341 -10.74 0.84 -0.30
N SER A 342 -10.71 2.02 0.32
CA SER A 342 -11.50 2.31 1.51
C SER A 342 -11.93 3.76 1.58
N GLN A 343 -13.12 3.99 2.11
CA GLN A 343 -13.63 5.31 2.43
C GLN A 343 -14.30 5.29 3.81
N PRO A 344 -14.09 6.31 4.66
CA PRO A 344 -14.75 6.40 5.95
C PRO A 344 -16.27 6.28 5.83
N GLY A 345 -16.85 5.37 6.61
CA GLY A 345 -18.29 5.09 6.63
C GLY A 345 -18.83 4.24 5.49
N GLN A 346 -18.01 3.82 4.52
CA GLN A 346 -18.42 2.98 3.39
C GLN A 346 -17.82 1.57 3.41
N GLY A 347 -16.93 1.30 4.38
CA GLY A 347 -16.23 0.03 4.49
C GLY A 347 -14.90 -0.01 3.77
N THR A 348 -14.33 -1.22 3.68
CA THR A 348 -13.00 -1.46 3.10
C THR A 348 -13.03 -2.66 2.18
N THR A 349 -12.36 -2.54 1.03
CA THR A 349 -12.04 -3.67 0.15
C THR A 349 -10.55 -3.90 0.14
N MET A 350 -10.13 -5.07 0.59
CA MET A 350 -8.74 -5.53 0.50
C MET A 350 -8.63 -6.60 -0.57
N THR A 351 -7.82 -6.36 -1.60
CA THR A 351 -7.59 -7.28 -2.71
C THR A 351 -6.15 -7.77 -2.67
N ILE A 352 -5.95 -9.07 -2.60
CA ILE A 352 -4.66 -9.73 -2.79
C ILE A 352 -4.57 -10.27 -4.19
N SER A 353 -3.42 -10.10 -4.84
CA SER A 353 -3.10 -10.68 -6.15
C SER A 353 -1.88 -11.56 -6.02
N LEU A 354 -1.92 -12.75 -6.62
CA LEU A 354 -0.84 -13.73 -6.57
C LEU A 354 -0.57 -14.28 -7.98
N PRO A 355 0.68 -14.50 -8.37
CA PRO A 355 1.00 -15.23 -9.59
C PRO A 355 0.56 -16.70 -9.45
N ILE A 356 0.02 -17.31 -10.51
CA ILE A 356 -0.39 -18.73 -10.52
C ILE A 356 0.80 -19.65 -10.27
N LYS A 357 1.96 -19.28 -10.79
CA LYS A 357 3.23 -19.99 -10.59
C LYS A 357 4.25 -19.05 -9.96
N ARG A 358 5.07 -19.60 -9.09
CA ARG A 358 6.18 -18.86 -8.49
C ARG A 358 7.06 -18.27 -9.60
N VAL A 359 7.30 -16.97 -9.54
CA VAL A 359 8.37 -16.34 -10.31
C VAL A 359 9.68 -16.66 -9.57
N PRO A 360 10.62 -17.41 -10.16
CA PRO A 360 11.90 -17.64 -9.50
C PRO A 360 12.54 -16.27 -9.25
N GLU A 361 13.02 -16.03 -8.03
CA GLU A 361 13.92 -14.91 -7.79
C GLU A 361 15.09 -15.06 -8.77
N ALA A 362 15.21 -14.09 -9.69
CA ALA A 362 16.40 -14.00 -10.51
C ALA A 362 17.58 -13.87 -9.53
N ILE A 363 18.39 -14.91 -9.47
CA ILE A 363 19.68 -14.87 -8.75
C ILE A 363 20.41 -13.71 -9.39
N ALA A 364 20.48 -12.58 -8.67
CA ALA A 364 21.32 -11.47 -9.10
C ALA A 364 22.76 -11.97 -9.16
N PRO A 365 23.48 -11.71 -10.27
CA PRO A 365 24.85 -12.16 -10.46
C PRO A 365 25.80 -11.50 -9.46
#